data_5428ad032f7778484b751eb6a5910f8e
#
_entry.id   5428ad032f7778484b751eb6a5910f8e
#
_cell.length_a   1.000
_cell.length_b   1.000
_cell.length_c   1.000
_cell.angle_alpha   90.00
_cell.angle_beta   90.00
_cell.angle_gamma   90.00
#
_symmetry.space_group_name_H-M   'P 1'
#
loop_
_entity.id
_entity.type
_entity.pdbx_description
1 polymer ?
#
loop_
_entity_poly.entity_id
_entity_poly.type
_entity_poly.pdbx_seq_one_letter_code
_entity_poly.pdbx_strand_id
1 'polypeptide(L)'
;FDPHQEVAGWPMVIDIEETFYFKPDGRQLLASPCDEAPMAPCDVRHEELDVAIAIDRIQSATTMEIRHVTSAWAGLRTFAPDRRPVVGWDSTAPGFFWLAGQGGFGIMTSPAMAATATAAITGGSVPEGINPERLGPNRF
;
A
#
# COMPACT_ATOMS: atom_id res chain seq x y z
N PHE A 1 12.12 13.57 4.18
CA PHE A 1 12.57 14.86 4.74
C PHE A 1 13.39 14.66 6.03
N ASP A 2 14.18 15.66 6.37
CA ASP A 2 14.96 15.67 7.60
C ASP A 2 14.10 16.27 8.74
N PRO A 3 13.82 15.52 9.84
CA PRO A 3 13.05 16.02 10.98
C PRO A 3 13.86 16.89 11.94
N HIS A 4 15.17 17.07 11.71
CA HIS A 4 16.11 17.77 12.58
C HIS A 4 16.18 17.26 14.03
N GLN A 5 15.85 15.99 14.23
CA GLN A 5 15.88 15.29 15.51
C GLN A 5 16.10 13.79 15.32
N GLU A 6 16.45 13.08 16.39
CA GLU A 6 16.63 11.62 16.36
C GLU A 6 15.27 10.94 16.23
N VAL A 7 15.11 10.11 15.22
CA VAL A 7 13.83 9.42 14.90
C VAL A 7 13.96 7.91 14.77
N ALA A 8 15.16 7.35 14.89
CA ALA A 8 15.39 5.91 14.65
C ALA A 8 14.52 4.99 15.53
N GLY A 9 14.11 5.45 16.70
CA GLY A 9 13.26 4.71 17.62
C GLY A 9 11.75 4.99 17.48
N TRP A 10 11.35 5.81 16.53
CA TRP A 10 9.94 6.15 16.39
C TRP A 10 9.16 5.01 15.73
N PRO A 11 7.90 4.79 16.13
CA PRO A 11 7.00 3.93 15.39
C PRO A 11 6.57 4.60 14.06
N MET A 12 5.99 3.81 13.17
CA MET A 12 5.18 4.37 12.10
C MET A 12 3.95 5.05 12.72
N VAL A 13 3.68 6.26 12.28
CA VAL A 13 2.49 7.03 12.65
C VAL A 13 1.59 7.11 11.44
N ILE A 14 0.32 6.74 11.62
CA ILE A 14 -0.72 6.85 10.59
C ILE A 14 -1.88 7.64 11.19
N ASP A 15 -2.43 8.55 10.43
CA ASP A 15 -3.67 9.25 10.78
C ASP A 15 -4.85 8.28 10.85
N ILE A 16 -5.77 8.51 11.78
CA ILE A 16 -6.93 7.61 11.98
C ILE A 16 -7.85 7.54 10.75
N GLU A 17 -7.90 8.61 9.96
CA GLU A 17 -8.63 8.68 8.69
C GLU A 17 -7.78 8.24 7.49
N GLU A 18 -6.55 7.75 7.76
CA GLU A 18 -5.58 7.31 6.75
C GLU A 18 -5.26 8.39 5.70
N THR A 19 -5.32 9.67 6.09
CA THR A 19 -5.06 10.78 5.20
C THR A 19 -3.57 11.09 5.03
N PHE A 20 -2.73 10.62 5.95
CA PHE A 20 -1.28 10.61 5.83
C PHE A 20 -0.65 9.57 6.74
N TYR A 21 0.57 9.21 6.46
CA TYR A 21 1.45 8.53 7.42
C TYR A 21 2.88 9.04 7.29
N PHE A 22 3.67 8.80 8.33
CA PHE A 22 5.11 8.91 8.27
C PHE A 22 5.78 7.83 9.11
N LYS A 23 7.02 7.49 8.77
CA LYS A 23 7.84 6.51 9.48
C LYS A 23 9.32 6.85 9.37
N PRO A 24 10.15 6.37 10.31
CA PRO A 24 11.60 6.44 10.15
C PRO A 24 12.09 5.77 8.86
N ASP A 25 13.06 6.41 8.23
CA ASP A 25 13.81 5.91 7.11
C ASP A 25 15.27 6.33 7.25
N GLY A 26 16.05 5.54 7.97
CA GLY A 26 17.36 5.91 8.44
C GLY A 26 17.30 7.10 9.40
N ARG A 27 17.95 8.20 9.03
CA ARG A 27 17.95 9.46 9.80
C ARG A 27 16.84 10.42 9.36
N GLN A 28 16.08 10.06 8.34
CA GLN A 28 15.01 10.86 7.78
C GLN A 28 13.64 10.28 8.14
N LEU A 29 12.60 11.00 7.78
CA LEU A 29 11.23 10.49 7.75
C LEU A 29 10.75 10.33 6.31
N LEU A 30 10.23 9.16 5.99
CA LEU A 30 9.42 8.90 4.82
C LEU A 30 7.97 9.25 5.16
N ALA A 31 7.30 9.98 4.29
CA ALA A 31 5.92 10.38 4.46
C ALA A 31 5.10 10.15 3.19
N SER A 32 3.78 9.99 3.34
CA SER A 32 2.85 9.82 2.24
C SER A 32 1.53 10.53 2.55
N PRO A 33 0.90 11.19 1.56
CA PRO A 33 -0.45 11.74 1.69
C PRO A 33 -1.54 10.68 1.59
N CYS A 34 -1.22 9.41 1.38
CA CYS A 34 -2.16 8.30 1.18
C CYS A 34 -3.18 8.55 0.05
N ASP A 35 -2.84 9.37 -0.92
CA ASP A 35 -3.74 9.68 -2.04
C ASP A 35 -4.09 8.42 -2.85
N GLU A 36 -5.28 8.40 -3.40
CA GLU A 36 -5.83 7.32 -4.21
C GLU A 36 -6.55 7.85 -5.46
N ALA A 37 -6.05 8.94 -6.03
CA ALA A 37 -6.60 9.48 -7.27
C ALA A 37 -6.49 8.43 -8.39
N PRO A 38 -7.61 8.02 -9.02
CA PRO A 38 -7.57 7.04 -10.10
C PRO A 38 -6.78 7.59 -11.29
N MET A 39 -5.87 6.76 -11.82
CA MET A 39 -5.03 7.13 -12.96
C MET A 39 -4.92 5.95 -13.92
N ALA A 40 -4.81 6.25 -15.22
CA ALA A 40 -4.51 5.23 -16.21
C ALA A 40 -3.08 4.67 -16.00
N PRO A 41 -2.81 3.41 -16.38
CA PRO A 41 -1.47 2.84 -16.30
C PRO A 41 -0.46 3.70 -17.03
N CYS A 42 0.59 4.14 -16.32
CA CYS A 42 1.66 4.99 -16.86
C CYS A 42 2.92 4.89 -15.98
N ASP A 43 4.01 5.49 -16.45
CA ASP A 43 5.18 5.77 -15.62
C ASP A 43 4.89 7.02 -14.75
N VAL A 44 4.23 6.79 -13.62
CA VAL A 44 3.74 7.86 -12.76
C VAL A 44 4.88 8.63 -12.09
N ARG A 45 4.70 9.94 -11.99
CA ARG A 45 5.59 10.82 -11.23
C ARG A 45 4.80 11.48 -10.10
N HIS A 46 5.52 11.88 -9.05
CA HIS A 46 4.89 12.66 -7.99
C HIS A 46 4.41 14.02 -8.52
N GLU A 47 3.33 14.52 -7.96
CA GLU A 47 2.84 15.88 -8.19
C GLU A 47 3.25 16.78 -7.02
N GLU A 48 3.64 18.02 -7.32
CA GLU A 48 4.03 18.98 -6.27
C GLU A 48 2.89 19.28 -5.30
N LEU A 49 1.66 19.24 -5.79
CA LEU A 49 0.47 19.42 -4.97
C LEU A 49 0.35 18.32 -3.90
N ASP A 50 0.57 17.06 -4.27
CA ASP A 50 0.48 15.94 -3.33
C ASP A 50 1.57 16.01 -2.26
N VAL A 51 2.77 16.45 -2.66
CA VAL A 51 3.85 16.71 -1.71
C VAL A 51 3.46 17.83 -0.74
N ALA A 52 2.88 18.92 -1.24
CA ALA A 52 2.44 20.04 -0.40
C ALA A 52 1.30 19.64 0.55
N ILE A 53 0.35 18.83 0.09
CA ILE A 53 -0.73 18.28 0.91
C ILE A 53 -0.17 17.40 2.04
N ALA A 54 0.80 16.54 1.74
CA ALA A 54 1.44 15.70 2.77
C ALA A 54 2.11 16.56 3.84
N ILE A 55 2.86 17.59 3.44
CA ILE A 55 3.52 18.53 4.35
C ILE A 55 2.49 19.23 5.24
N ASP A 56 1.44 19.80 4.64
CA ASP A 56 0.39 20.53 5.34
C ASP A 56 -0.30 19.67 6.40
N ARG A 57 -0.70 18.45 6.04
CA ARG A 57 -1.35 17.51 6.95
C ARG A 57 -0.46 17.13 8.13
N ILE A 58 0.81 16.82 7.88
CA ILE A 58 1.76 16.47 8.94
C ILE A 58 2.02 17.65 9.86
N GLN A 59 2.25 18.83 9.33
CA GLN A 59 2.49 20.05 10.12
C GLN A 59 1.26 20.47 10.92
N SER A 60 0.06 20.24 10.38
CA SER A 60 -1.19 20.50 11.10
C SER A 60 -1.42 19.54 12.28
N ALA A 61 -0.96 18.30 12.17
CA ALA A 61 -1.15 17.26 13.18
C ALA A 61 0.02 17.15 14.18
N THR A 62 1.14 17.80 13.93
CA THR A 62 2.36 17.68 14.72
C THR A 62 3.03 19.04 14.95
N THR A 63 4.08 19.05 15.75
CA THR A 63 4.94 20.25 15.94
C THR A 63 6.13 20.27 14.98
N MET A 64 6.18 19.36 14.01
CA MET A 64 7.28 19.31 13.05
C MET A 64 7.20 20.48 12.05
N GLU A 65 8.35 21.05 11.72
CA GLU A 65 8.50 22.00 10.62
C GLU A 65 9.24 21.32 9.47
N ILE A 66 8.56 21.11 8.35
CA ILE A 66 9.13 20.50 7.15
C ILE A 66 9.53 21.60 6.18
N ARG A 67 10.82 21.93 6.15
CA ARG A 67 11.36 23.02 5.32
C ARG A 67 11.87 22.55 3.96
N HIS A 68 12.23 21.27 3.86
CA HIS A 68 12.82 20.71 2.66
C HIS A 68 12.48 19.23 2.51
N VAL A 69 12.07 18.85 1.32
CA VAL A 69 11.87 17.45 0.90
C VAL A 69 13.10 17.02 0.12
N THR A 70 13.81 16.01 0.59
CA THR A 70 15.06 15.52 -0.02
C THR A 70 14.82 14.73 -1.30
N SER A 71 13.72 13.99 -1.35
CA SER A 71 13.28 13.25 -2.54
C SER A 71 11.78 13.00 -2.48
N ALA A 72 11.16 12.90 -3.64
CA ALA A 72 9.75 12.53 -3.78
C ALA A 72 9.60 11.58 -4.98
N TRP A 73 8.68 10.63 -4.85
CA TRP A 73 8.32 9.70 -5.92
C TRP A 73 6.86 9.32 -5.79
N ALA A 74 6.32 8.72 -6.83
CA ALA A 74 4.99 8.13 -6.83
C ALA A 74 5.03 6.71 -7.36
N GLY A 75 3.99 5.94 -7.11
CA GLY A 75 3.81 4.60 -7.61
C GLY A 75 2.34 4.28 -7.75
N LEU A 76 1.96 3.58 -8.80
CA LEU A 76 0.59 3.12 -8.97
C LEU A 76 0.30 1.93 -8.06
N ARG A 77 -0.85 1.94 -7.43
CA ARG A 77 -1.41 0.83 -6.69
C ARG A 77 -2.58 0.26 -7.48
N THR A 78 -2.73 -1.05 -7.47
CA THR A 78 -3.82 -1.74 -8.16
C THR A 78 -4.84 -2.23 -7.15
N PHE A 79 -6.08 -1.86 -7.36
CA PHE A 79 -7.21 -2.26 -6.53
C PHE A 79 -8.24 -3.02 -7.37
N ALA A 80 -8.80 -4.09 -6.82
CA ALA A 80 -10.03 -4.67 -7.33
C ALA A 80 -11.23 -3.79 -6.93
N PRO A 81 -12.40 -3.92 -7.59
CA PRO A 81 -13.56 -3.09 -7.29
C PRO A 81 -14.01 -3.12 -5.83
N ASP A 82 -13.86 -4.25 -5.16
CA ASP A 82 -14.17 -4.44 -3.74
C ASP A 82 -12.99 -4.16 -2.78
N ARG A 83 -11.87 -3.68 -3.33
CA ARG A 83 -10.62 -3.33 -2.63
C ARG A 83 -9.92 -4.49 -1.93
N ARG A 84 -10.31 -5.73 -2.21
CA ARG A 84 -9.65 -6.94 -1.70
C ARG A 84 -8.68 -7.50 -2.73
N PRO A 85 -7.59 -8.15 -2.31
CA PRO A 85 -6.71 -8.87 -3.23
C PRO A 85 -7.47 -9.91 -4.06
N VAL A 86 -6.93 -10.21 -5.23
CA VAL A 86 -7.47 -11.26 -6.12
C VAL A 86 -6.48 -12.40 -6.15
N VAL A 87 -6.91 -13.57 -5.65
CA VAL A 87 -6.08 -14.78 -5.58
C VAL A 87 -6.91 -15.99 -6.05
N GLY A 88 -6.52 -16.63 -7.14
CA GLY A 88 -7.20 -17.83 -7.61
C GLY A 88 -7.17 -18.03 -9.12
N TRP A 89 -7.66 -19.16 -9.55
CA TRP A 89 -7.78 -19.53 -10.96
C TRP A 89 -8.93 -18.76 -11.62
N ASP A 90 -8.65 -18.25 -12.82
CA ASP A 90 -9.65 -17.64 -13.67
C ASP A 90 -10.56 -18.72 -14.28
N SER A 91 -11.88 -18.60 -14.09
CA SER A 91 -12.83 -19.58 -14.63
C SER A 91 -13.03 -19.47 -16.15
N THR A 92 -12.67 -18.32 -16.73
CA THR A 92 -12.85 -18.03 -18.16
C THR A 92 -11.57 -18.23 -18.97
N ALA A 93 -10.42 -18.29 -18.28
CA ALA A 93 -9.11 -18.46 -18.90
C ALA A 93 -8.37 -19.67 -18.28
N PRO A 94 -8.60 -20.89 -18.77
CA PRO A 94 -7.97 -22.10 -18.22
C PRO A 94 -6.45 -21.98 -18.14
N GLY A 95 -5.90 -22.26 -16.94
CA GLY A 95 -4.47 -22.19 -16.68
C GLY A 95 -3.96 -20.81 -16.27
N PHE A 96 -4.82 -19.79 -16.23
CA PHE A 96 -4.45 -18.46 -15.75
C PHE A 96 -4.77 -18.30 -14.26
N PHE A 97 -3.79 -17.87 -13.48
CA PHE A 97 -3.91 -17.67 -12.04
C PHE A 97 -3.69 -16.20 -11.67
N TRP A 98 -4.64 -15.62 -10.95
CA TRP A 98 -4.56 -14.27 -10.44
C TRP A 98 -3.83 -14.22 -9.10
N LEU A 99 -2.87 -13.32 -8.97
CA LEU A 99 -2.29 -12.85 -7.70
C LEU A 99 -2.06 -11.35 -7.85
N ALA A 100 -3.09 -10.57 -7.63
CA ALA A 100 -3.11 -9.15 -7.98
C ALA A 100 -4.00 -8.34 -7.00
N GLY A 101 -4.10 -7.04 -7.23
CA GLY A 101 -5.00 -6.17 -6.48
C GLY A 101 -4.59 -5.97 -5.02
N GLN A 102 -3.28 -6.00 -4.72
CA GLN A 102 -2.76 -5.89 -3.34
C GLN A 102 -2.94 -4.50 -2.73
N GLY A 103 -3.33 -3.51 -3.53
CA GLY A 103 -3.49 -2.13 -3.08
C GLY A 103 -2.22 -1.58 -2.46
N GLY A 104 -2.39 -0.87 -1.33
CA GLY A 104 -1.27 -0.34 -0.54
C GLY A 104 -0.63 -1.34 0.43
N PHE A 105 -1.13 -2.59 0.54
CA PHE A 105 -0.80 -3.53 1.60
C PHE A 105 0.02 -4.75 1.13
N GLY A 106 0.52 -4.75 -0.11
CA GLY A 106 1.15 -5.92 -0.71
C GLY A 106 2.33 -6.47 0.09
N ILE A 107 3.22 -5.63 0.60
CA ILE A 107 4.36 -6.07 1.41
C ILE A 107 3.88 -6.69 2.74
N MET A 108 2.97 -6.01 3.43
CA MET A 108 2.44 -6.46 4.72
C MET A 108 1.68 -7.77 4.61
N THR A 109 0.91 -7.97 3.55
CA THR A 109 0.09 -9.18 3.35
C THR A 109 0.83 -10.29 2.61
N SER A 110 2.05 -10.06 2.12
CA SER A 110 2.79 -10.99 1.27
C SER A 110 2.93 -12.41 1.83
N PRO A 111 3.19 -12.65 3.14
CA PRO A 111 3.29 -14.01 3.65
C PRO A 111 1.97 -14.77 3.56
N ALA A 112 0.86 -14.13 3.94
CA ALA A 112 -0.47 -14.73 3.88
C ALA A 112 -0.93 -14.96 2.43
N MET A 113 -0.67 -14.00 1.54
CA MET A 113 -1.02 -14.12 0.12
C MET A 113 -0.19 -15.21 -0.57
N ALA A 114 1.10 -15.33 -0.26
CA ALA A 114 1.95 -16.40 -0.78
C ALA A 114 1.46 -17.78 -0.34
N ALA A 115 1.14 -17.95 0.95
CA ALA A 115 0.62 -19.22 1.47
C ALA A 115 -0.75 -19.55 0.84
N THR A 116 -1.63 -18.57 0.67
CA THR A 116 -2.94 -18.74 0.03
C THR A 116 -2.80 -19.14 -1.44
N ALA A 117 -1.94 -18.45 -2.18
CA ALA A 117 -1.68 -18.77 -3.58
C ALA A 117 -1.07 -20.17 -3.73
N THR A 118 -0.10 -20.52 -2.89
CA THR A 118 0.52 -21.87 -2.88
C THR A 118 -0.55 -22.93 -2.62
N ALA A 119 -1.39 -22.75 -1.60
CA ALA A 119 -2.46 -23.71 -1.30
C ALA A 119 -3.42 -23.89 -2.49
N ALA A 120 -3.83 -22.78 -3.13
CA ALA A 120 -4.72 -22.83 -4.29
C ALA A 120 -4.11 -23.50 -5.52
N ILE A 121 -2.78 -23.38 -5.72
CA ILE A 121 -2.06 -23.98 -6.86
C ILE A 121 -1.78 -25.45 -6.61
N THR A 122 -1.39 -25.84 -5.38
CA THR A 122 -0.97 -27.19 -5.04
C THR A 122 -2.06 -28.09 -4.48
N GLY A 123 -3.28 -27.55 -4.25
CA GLY A 123 -4.37 -28.26 -3.58
C GLY A 123 -4.17 -28.43 -2.07
N GLY A 124 -3.32 -27.59 -1.46
CA GLY A 124 -3.05 -27.58 -0.03
C GLY A 124 -4.11 -26.84 0.80
N SER A 125 -3.87 -26.76 2.10
CA SER A 125 -4.75 -26.04 3.03
C SER A 125 -4.50 -24.54 3.01
N VAL A 126 -5.56 -23.76 2.89
CA VAL A 126 -5.51 -22.30 3.01
C VAL A 126 -5.23 -21.92 4.47
N PRO A 127 -4.44 -20.87 4.75
CA PRO A 127 -4.18 -20.41 6.11
C PRO A 127 -5.47 -20.11 6.90
N GLU A 128 -5.42 -20.38 8.20
CA GLU A 128 -6.54 -20.11 9.10
C GLU A 128 -6.96 -18.64 9.04
N GLY A 129 -8.27 -18.38 9.08
CA GLY A 129 -8.85 -17.03 9.03
C GLY A 129 -8.98 -16.46 7.61
N ILE A 130 -8.42 -17.09 6.58
CA ILE A 130 -8.57 -16.66 5.20
C ILE A 130 -9.72 -17.43 4.53
N ASN A 131 -10.69 -16.68 4.00
CA ASN A 131 -11.73 -17.23 3.14
C ASN A 131 -11.35 -17.07 1.67
N PRO A 132 -10.97 -18.14 0.95
CA PRO A 132 -10.53 -18.07 -0.44
C PRO A 132 -11.64 -17.61 -1.40
N GLU A 133 -12.92 -17.88 -1.11
CA GLU A 133 -14.04 -17.44 -1.96
C GLU A 133 -14.13 -15.90 -2.01
N ARG A 134 -13.78 -15.24 -0.90
CA ARG A 134 -13.74 -13.77 -0.79
C ARG A 134 -12.55 -13.14 -1.50
N LEU A 135 -11.59 -13.94 -1.95
CA LEU A 135 -10.41 -13.50 -2.67
C LEU A 135 -10.40 -14.00 -4.12
N GLY A 136 -11.25 -14.97 -4.47
CA GLY A 136 -11.30 -15.54 -5.80
C GLY A 136 -11.67 -14.52 -6.89
N PRO A 137 -11.12 -14.66 -8.12
CA PRO A 137 -11.42 -13.75 -9.24
C PRO A 137 -12.88 -13.81 -9.71
N ASN A 138 -13.57 -14.90 -9.45
CA ASN A 138 -14.95 -15.13 -9.91
C ASN A 138 -16.02 -14.52 -9.00
N ARG A 139 -15.62 -13.66 -8.07
CA ARG A 139 -16.55 -12.95 -7.16
C ARG A 139 -17.13 -11.67 -7.75
N PHE A 140 -16.72 -11.31 -8.96
CA PHE A 140 -17.17 -10.13 -9.71
C PHE A 140 -18.18 -10.53 -10.79
#